data_28a0ef0f6afa5952e79806a8c18647ab
#
_entry.id   28a0ef0f6afa5952e79806a8c18647ab
#
_cell.length_a   1.000
_cell.length_b   1.000
_cell.length_c   1.000
_cell.angle_alpha   90.00
_cell.angle_beta   90.00
_cell.angle_gamma   90.00
#
_symmetry.space_group_name_H-M   'P 1'
#
loop_
_entity.id
_entity.type
_entity.pdbx_description
1 polymer ?
#
loop_
_entity_poly.entity_id
_entity_poly.type
_entity_poly.pdbx_seq_one_letter_code
_entity_poly.pdbx_strand_id
1 'polypeptide(L)'
;MKLGILGTGMIVREFLPWLTGADSPFTLQCICSTQRSAEAAGELCEQYSIPQHTTNYFELLQDVDVVYLAVPNNQHARYAKVAIEAGKHVIVEKPMAINALQAEELANLARRRKVFLFEAMTTQYLENYNKIRELLPRVGKVKLVQCNFSQYSSRYDAFCAGETPVSFDPARAGGALMDLNVYNISYIVGLFGEPNQVHYTANIERGIDTSGILTMEYNSFRAVSIAAKDCGAPARYVIQGTKGYILQKSTANWCGGVTFHPNEGREEHYNLNGGRPRQAAEFHAFARAIEGGDQELCSRMLDTSVAVSKVLTVARRSAGLKF
;
A
#
# COMPACT_ATOMS: atom_id res chain seq x y z
N MET A 1 6.42 5.44 -21.15
CA MET A 1 6.76 6.60 -20.28
C MET A 1 8.08 6.34 -19.56
N LYS A 2 8.90 7.38 -19.38
CA LYS A 2 10.16 7.32 -18.63
C LYS A 2 9.88 7.34 -17.14
N LEU A 3 10.37 6.33 -16.41
CA LEU A 3 10.21 6.20 -14.96
C LEU A 3 11.53 6.49 -14.24
N GLY A 4 11.47 7.27 -13.19
CA GLY A 4 12.57 7.42 -12.23
C GLY A 4 12.20 6.80 -10.89
N ILE A 5 13.16 6.21 -10.20
CA ILE A 5 12.96 5.64 -8.86
C ILE A 5 13.74 6.46 -7.84
N LEU A 6 13.08 6.86 -6.75
CA LEU A 6 13.75 7.40 -5.57
C LEU A 6 13.78 6.32 -4.47
N GLY A 7 14.97 5.77 -4.23
CA GLY A 7 15.22 4.72 -3.24
C GLY A 7 15.88 3.47 -3.82
N THR A 8 16.55 2.70 -2.95
CA THR A 8 17.26 1.44 -3.27
C THR A 8 16.88 0.33 -2.28
N GLY A 9 15.74 0.49 -1.62
CA GLY A 9 15.26 -0.42 -0.58
C GLY A 9 14.84 -1.79 -1.09
N MET A 10 14.42 -2.65 -0.17
CA MET A 10 14.05 -4.04 -0.46
C MET A 10 12.94 -4.13 -1.52
N ILE A 11 11.91 -3.29 -1.44
CA ILE A 11 10.80 -3.31 -2.41
C ILE A 11 11.26 -2.98 -3.84
N VAL A 12 12.22 -2.06 -3.98
CA VAL A 12 12.80 -1.73 -5.29
C VAL A 12 13.56 -2.94 -5.83
N ARG A 13 14.44 -3.55 -5.03
CA ARG A 13 15.25 -4.72 -5.43
C ARG A 13 14.38 -5.93 -5.81
N GLU A 14 13.29 -6.18 -5.08
CA GLU A 14 12.34 -7.24 -5.36
C GLU A 14 11.61 -7.03 -6.71
N PHE A 15 11.32 -5.77 -7.05
CA PHE A 15 10.50 -5.45 -8.20
C PHE A 15 11.29 -5.09 -9.48
N LEU A 16 12.55 -4.67 -9.36
CA LEU A 16 13.40 -4.30 -10.51
C LEU A 16 13.44 -5.35 -11.63
N PRO A 17 13.56 -6.68 -11.36
CA PRO A 17 13.60 -7.70 -12.42
C PRO A 17 12.38 -7.64 -13.35
N TRP A 18 11.20 -7.37 -12.80
CA TRP A 18 10.00 -7.21 -13.60
C TRP A 18 9.93 -5.83 -14.25
N LEU A 19 10.29 -4.78 -13.52
CA LEU A 19 10.18 -3.40 -13.98
C LEU A 19 11.11 -3.08 -15.16
N THR A 20 12.22 -3.79 -15.27
CA THR A 20 13.16 -3.71 -16.41
C THR A 20 12.89 -4.75 -17.49
N GLY A 21 11.94 -5.66 -17.26
CA GLY A 21 11.55 -6.70 -18.22
C GLY A 21 10.62 -6.21 -19.33
N ALA A 22 10.40 -7.05 -20.33
CA ALA A 22 9.60 -6.73 -21.51
C ALA A 22 8.10 -6.48 -21.20
N ASP A 23 7.58 -6.97 -20.07
CA ASP A 23 6.18 -6.78 -19.65
C ASP A 23 5.96 -5.46 -18.88
N SER A 24 7.02 -4.69 -18.62
CA SER A 24 6.92 -3.40 -17.95
C SER A 24 6.28 -2.34 -18.86
N PRO A 25 5.27 -1.60 -18.38
CA PRO A 25 4.71 -0.48 -19.14
C PRO A 25 5.59 0.78 -19.10
N PHE A 26 6.67 0.77 -18.32
CA PHE A 26 7.57 1.90 -18.13
C PHE A 26 8.97 1.58 -18.66
N THR A 27 9.67 2.61 -19.13
CA THR A 27 11.10 2.56 -19.40
C THR A 27 11.84 3.18 -18.23
N LEU A 28 12.57 2.37 -17.47
CA LEU A 28 13.32 2.86 -16.31
C LEU A 28 14.53 3.66 -16.76
N GLN A 29 14.60 4.93 -16.32
CA GLN A 29 15.59 5.89 -16.79
C GLN A 29 16.67 6.20 -15.76
N CYS A 30 16.31 6.28 -14.48
CA CYS A 30 17.22 6.72 -13.44
C CYS A 30 16.84 6.17 -12.07
N ILE A 31 17.84 5.86 -11.24
CA ILE A 31 17.68 5.61 -9.81
C ILE A 31 18.32 6.76 -9.03
N CYS A 32 17.53 7.42 -8.17
CA CYS A 32 18.04 8.39 -7.22
C CYS A 32 18.16 7.78 -5.84
N SER A 33 19.28 8.01 -5.17
CA SER A 33 19.55 7.50 -3.84
C SER A 33 20.15 8.59 -2.93
N THR A 34 20.35 8.27 -1.66
CA THR A 34 21.19 9.10 -0.78
C THR A 34 22.68 8.87 -1.09
N GLN A 35 23.54 9.80 -0.69
CA GLN A 35 25.00 9.62 -0.81
C GLN A 35 25.48 8.31 -0.20
N ARG A 36 24.88 7.90 0.93
CA ARG A 36 25.21 6.63 1.62
C ARG A 36 24.92 5.39 0.78
N SER A 37 23.95 5.43 -0.11
CA SER A 37 23.51 4.31 -0.96
C SER A 37 23.81 4.52 -2.45
N ALA A 38 24.70 5.46 -2.77
CA ALA A 38 25.06 5.79 -4.16
C ALA A 38 25.72 4.61 -4.87
N GLU A 39 26.67 3.92 -4.20
CA GLU A 39 27.33 2.72 -4.73
C GLU A 39 26.30 1.63 -5.05
N ALA A 40 25.42 1.30 -4.09
CA ALA A 40 24.35 0.33 -4.30
C ALA A 40 23.36 0.73 -5.42
N ALA A 41 23.15 2.02 -5.67
CA ALA A 41 22.36 2.49 -6.80
C ALA A 41 23.10 2.28 -8.12
N GLY A 42 24.41 2.52 -8.16
CA GLY A 42 25.28 2.26 -9.31
C GLY A 42 25.27 0.78 -9.69
N GLU A 43 25.48 -0.12 -8.71
CA GLU A 43 25.40 -1.58 -8.93
C GLU A 43 24.07 -2.02 -9.52
N LEU A 44 22.94 -1.48 -9.03
CA LEU A 44 21.63 -1.77 -9.59
C LEU A 44 21.49 -1.26 -11.02
N CYS A 45 22.02 -0.07 -11.32
CA CYS A 45 21.99 0.47 -12.69
C CYS A 45 22.81 -0.39 -13.65
N GLU A 46 23.99 -0.85 -13.25
CA GLU A 46 24.79 -1.79 -14.05
C GLU A 46 24.09 -3.12 -14.27
N GLN A 47 23.59 -3.73 -13.17
CA GLN A 47 22.92 -5.02 -13.20
C GLN A 47 21.69 -5.06 -14.11
N TYR A 48 20.91 -3.99 -14.12
CA TYR A 48 19.64 -3.91 -14.83
C TYR A 48 19.67 -3.01 -16.08
N SER A 49 20.87 -2.57 -16.50
CA SER A 49 21.05 -1.70 -17.67
C SER A 49 20.23 -0.41 -17.59
N ILE A 50 20.15 0.20 -16.38
CA ILE A 50 19.46 1.46 -16.16
C ILE A 50 20.42 2.59 -16.53
N PRO A 51 20.03 3.57 -17.39
CA PRO A 51 20.95 4.54 -17.95
C PRO A 51 21.69 5.41 -16.96
N GLN A 52 21.06 5.75 -15.81
CA GLN A 52 21.59 6.73 -14.89
C GLN A 52 21.33 6.40 -13.43
N HIS A 53 22.25 6.83 -12.56
CA HIS A 53 22.00 6.99 -11.13
C HIS A 53 22.45 8.39 -10.67
N THR A 54 21.78 8.93 -9.66
CA THR A 54 22.11 10.24 -9.09
C THR A 54 21.84 10.26 -7.58
N THR A 55 22.45 11.21 -6.88
CA THR A 55 22.10 11.53 -5.49
C THR A 55 21.32 12.84 -5.36
N ASN A 56 21.02 13.47 -6.49
CA ASN A 56 20.25 14.72 -6.56
C ASN A 56 18.84 14.46 -7.11
N TYR A 57 17.85 14.62 -6.25
CA TYR A 57 16.45 14.40 -6.63
C TYR A 57 15.97 15.30 -7.77
N PHE A 58 16.47 16.54 -7.83
CA PHE A 58 16.09 17.46 -8.90
C PHE A 58 16.64 17.03 -10.28
N GLU A 59 17.81 16.41 -10.33
CA GLU A 59 18.35 15.82 -11.56
C GLU A 59 17.45 14.66 -12.04
N LEU A 60 17.04 13.75 -11.14
CA LEU A 60 16.10 12.69 -11.49
C LEU A 60 14.82 13.25 -12.12
N LEU A 61 14.27 14.33 -11.57
CA LEU A 61 13.03 14.94 -12.07
C LEU A 61 13.16 15.54 -13.48
N GLN A 62 14.35 15.88 -13.96
CA GLN A 62 14.53 16.49 -15.29
C GLN A 62 14.22 15.50 -16.42
N ASP A 63 14.61 14.24 -16.27
CA ASP A 63 14.65 13.27 -17.37
C ASP A 63 13.52 12.23 -17.36
N VAL A 64 12.53 12.38 -16.46
CA VAL A 64 11.45 11.40 -16.29
C VAL A 64 10.06 12.02 -16.43
N ASP A 65 9.09 11.19 -16.78
CA ASP A 65 7.67 11.57 -16.83
C ASP A 65 6.98 11.21 -15.51
N VAL A 66 7.40 10.10 -14.90
CA VAL A 66 6.82 9.51 -13.71
C VAL A 66 7.91 9.24 -12.68
N VAL A 67 7.62 9.48 -11.42
CA VAL A 67 8.53 9.15 -10.30
C VAL A 67 7.88 8.10 -9.40
N TYR A 68 8.62 7.01 -9.14
CA TYR A 68 8.26 6.04 -8.11
C TYR A 68 9.05 6.32 -6.82
N LEU A 69 8.32 6.62 -5.75
CA LEU A 69 8.88 6.99 -4.44
C LEU A 69 8.86 5.77 -3.51
N ALA A 70 10.03 5.18 -3.28
CA ALA A 70 10.25 4.02 -2.43
C ALA A 70 11.23 4.35 -1.28
N VAL A 71 10.91 5.38 -0.53
CA VAL A 71 11.65 5.92 0.62
C VAL A 71 10.93 5.58 1.94
N PRO A 72 11.50 5.86 3.13
CA PRO A 72 10.79 5.70 4.39
C PRO A 72 9.49 6.53 4.47
N ASN A 73 8.47 6.00 5.15
CA ASN A 73 7.11 6.55 5.18
C ASN A 73 7.04 8.05 5.51
N ASN A 74 7.86 8.52 6.45
CA ASN A 74 7.91 9.93 6.85
C ASN A 74 8.44 10.89 5.77
N GLN A 75 8.96 10.38 4.67
CA GLN A 75 9.51 11.17 3.56
C GLN A 75 8.59 11.21 2.34
N HIS A 76 7.59 10.32 2.26
CA HIS A 76 6.69 10.21 1.11
C HIS A 76 6.07 11.54 0.73
N ALA A 77 5.41 12.22 1.66
CA ALA A 77 4.71 13.47 1.39
C ALA A 77 5.63 14.58 0.88
N ARG A 78 6.84 14.70 1.45
CA ARG A 78 7.83 15.71 1.06
C ARG A 78 8.26 15.52 -0.40
N TYR A 79 8.68 14.32 -0.76
CA TYR A 79 9.17 14.06 -2.12
C TYR A 79 8.05 14.04 -3.15
N ALA A 80 6.87 13.52 -2.80
CA ALA A 80 5.69 13.58 -3.66
C ALA A 80 5.31 15.04 -3.99
N LYS A 81 5.29 15.92 -2.99
CA LYS A 81 5.02 17.36 -3.19
C LYS A 81 5.98 17.99 -4.20
N VAL A 82 7.28 17.78 -4.05
CA VAL A 82 8.30 18.33 -4.95
C VAL A 82 8.10 17.83 -6.38
N ALA A 83 7.84 16.53 -6.58
CA ALA A 83 7.59 15.97 -7.91
C ALA A 83 6.32 16.55 -8.56
N ILE A 84 5.22 16.65 -7.79
CA ILE A 84 3.96 17.23 -8.26
C ILE A 84 4.15 18.70 -8.65
N GLU A 85 4.89 19.48 -7.84
CA GLU A 85 5.21 20.89 -8.14
C GLU A 85 6.07 21.03 -9.41
N ALA A 86 6.93 20.04 -9.68
CA ALA A 86 7.71 19.94 -10.92
C ALA A 86 6.90 19.41 -12.13
N GLY A 87 5.59 19.16 -11.97
CA GLY A 87 4.72 18.68 -13.04
C GLY A 87 4.89 17.21 -13.39
N LYS A 88 5.50 16.41 -12.50
CA LYS A 88 5.71 14.97 -12.73
C LYS A 88 4.55 14.14 -12.18
N HIS A 89 4.22 13.04 -12.85
CA HIS A 89 3.33 12.03 -12.30
C HIS A 89 4.04 11.27 -11.19
N VAL A 90 3.30 10.83 -10.18
CA VAL A 90 3.89 10.24 -8.97
C VAL A 90 3.21 8.91 -8.64
N ILE A 91 4.03 7.90 -8.40
CA ILE A 91 3.67 6.66 -7.74
C ILE A 91 4.39 6.68 -6.39
N VAL A 92 3.66 6.66 -5.29
CA VAL A 92 4.25 6.67 -3.95
C VAL A 92 3.95 5.37 -3.22
N GLU A 93 4.96 4.79 -2.57
CA GLU A 93 4.77 3.61 -1.71
C GLU A 93 3.76 3.88 -0.60
N LYS A 94 3.13 2.78 -0.17
CA LYS A 94 2.20 2.79 0.97
C LYS A 94 2.97 2.95 2.31
N PRO A 95 2.37 3.60 3.28
CA PRO A 95 1.20 4.49 3.19
C PRO A 95 1.56 5.79 2.47
N MET A 96 0.63 6.33 1.68
CA MET A 96 0.87 7.54 0.87
C MET A 96 1.44 8.70 1.69
N ALA A 97 1.00 8.82 2.93
CA ALA A 97 1.46 9.83 3.88
C ALA A 97 1.35 9.30 5.32
N ILE A 98 2.01 9.97 6.27
CA ILE A 98 1.98 9.56 7.67
C ILE A 98 0.73 10.04 8.42
N ASN A 99 -0.09 10.91 7.84
CA ASN A 99 -1.34 11.38 8.41
C ASN A 99 -2.32 11.90 7.34
N ALA A 100 -3.59 12.07 7.75
CA ALA A 100 -4.67 12.50 6.87
C ALA A 100 -4.42 13.87 6.24
N LEU A 101 -3.88 14.83 7.00
CA LEU A 101 -3.63 16.19 6.50
C LEU A 101 -2.66 16.18 5.31
N GLN A 102 -1.54 15.48 5.45
CA GLN A 102 -0.56 15.34 4.36
C GLN A 102 -1.18 14.63 3.13
N ALA A 103 -1.99 13.59 3.36
CA ALA A 103 -2.65 12.87 2.27
C ALA A 103 -3.64 13.77 1.51
N GLU A 104 -4.45 14.55 2.22
CA GLU A 104 -5.38 15.52 1.64
C GLU A 104 -4.65 16.65 0.89
N GLU A 105 -3.57 17.19 1.46
CA GLU A 105 -2.73 18.21 0.81
C GLU A 105 -2.14 17.71 -0.51
N LEU A 106 -1.59 16.49 -0.53
CA LEU A 106 -1.04 15.87 -1.73
C LEU A 106 -2.11 15.63 -2.80
N ALA A 107 -3.25 15.05 -2.42
CA ALA A 107 -4.36 14.79 -3.34
C ALA A 107 -4.87 16.10 -3.97
N ASN A 108 -5.06 17.13 -3.15
CA ASN A 108 -5.50 18.45 -3.63
C ASN A 108 -4.44 19.12 -4.52
N LEU A 109 -3.15 18.98 -4.20
CA LEU A 109 -2.07 19.52 -5.00
C LEU A 109 -1.99 18.83 -6.37
N ALA A 110 -2.07 17.49 -6.42
CA ALA A 110 -2.06 16.73 -7.66
C ALA A 110 -3.23 17.12 -8.58
N ARG A 111 -4.44 17.26 -8.02
CA ARG A 111 -5.62 17.74 -8.77
C ARG A 111 -5.42 19.14 -9.35
N ARG A 112 -4.91 20.09 -8.55
CA ARG A 112 -4.64 21.47 -9.03
C ARG A 112 -3.57 21.52 -10.12
N ARG A 113 -2.54 20.68 -10.01
CA ARG A 113 -1.45 20.61 -10.99
C ARG A 113 -1.78 19.73 -12.20
N LYS A 114 -2.92 19.03 -12.19
CA LYS A 114 -3.37 18.10 -13.23
C LYS A 114 -2.36 16.98 -13.52
N VAL A 115 -1.68 16.52 -12.48
CA VAL A 115 -0.78 15.36 -12.53
C VAL A 115 -1.43 14.16 -11.88
N PHE A 116 -1.04 12.97 -12.30
CA PHE A 116 -1.47 11.71 -11.69
C PHE A 116 -0.65 11.46 -10.42
N LEU A 117 -1.34 11.13 -9.33
CA LEU A 117 -0.74 10.66 -8.09
C LEU A 117 -1.42 9.34 -7.70
N PHE A 118 -0.65 8.28 -7.57
CA PHE A 118 -1.11 6.97 -7.14
C PHE A 118 -0.34 6.50 -5.91
N GLU A 119 -1.06 5.93 -4.94
CA GLU A 119 -0.46 5.12 -3.90
C GLU A 119 -0.24 3.69 -4.42
N ALA A 120 0.96 3.15 -4.26
CA ALA A 120 1.27 1.76 -4.60
C ALA A 120 0.63 0.82 -3.56
N MET A 121 -0.68 0.70 -3.64
CA MET A 121 -1.50 -0.15 -2.79
C MET A 121 -2.00 -1.36 -3.60
N THR A 122 -1.13 -2.31 -3.78
CA THR A 122 -1.32 -3.52 -4.61
C THR A 122 -2.70 -4.13 -4.49
N THR A 123 -3.23 -4.23 -3.26
CA THR A 123 -4.56 -4.81 -2.96
C THR A 123 -5.65 -4.29 -3.89
N GLN A 124 -5.67 -2.98 -4.16
CA GLN A 124 -6.74 -2.32 -4.90
C GLN A 124 -6.78 -2.68 -6.40
N TYR A 125 -5.69 -3.25 -6.93
CA TYR A 125 -5.50 -3.51 -8.37
C TYR A 125 -5.51 -5.00 -8.72
N LEU A 126 -5.56 -5.90 -7.70
CA LEU A 126 -5.58 -7.34 -7.91
C LEU A 126 -6.94 -7.82 -8.44
N GLU A 127 -6.91 -8.71 -9.45
CA GLU A 127 -8.12 -9.26 -10.05
C GLU A 127 -8.98 -10.05 -9.06
N ASN A 128 -8.35 -10.77 -8.13
CA ASN A 128 -9.05 -11.47 -7.07
C ASN A 128 -9.77 -10.50 -6.10
N TYR A 129 -9.21 -9.32 -5.87
CA TYR A 129 -9.86 -8.28 -5.07
C TYR A 129 -11.06 -7.66 -5.82
N ASN A 130 -10.94 -7.46 -7.13
CA ASN A 130 -12.06 -7.06 -7.97
C ASN A 130 -13.19 -8.12 -7.95
N LYS A 131 -12.82 -9.41 -7.96
CA LYS A 131 -13.79 -10.50 -7.81
C LYS A 131 -14.51 -10.46 -6.47
N ILE A 132 -13.83 -10.12 -5.38
CA ILE A 132 -14.50 -9.92 -4.07
C ILE A 132 -15.55 -8.81 -4.18
N ARG A 133 -15.23 -7.69 -4.83
CA ARG A 133 -16.18 -6.58 -5.05
C ARG A 133 -17.42 -7.02 -5.84
N GLU A 134 -17.24 -7.84 -6.88
CA GLU A 134 -18.33 -8.42 -7.66
C GLU A 134 -19.21 -9.38 -6.84
N LEU A 135 -18.63 -10.12 -5.90
CA LEU A 135 -19.33 -11.09 -5.05
C LEU A 135 -20.07 -10.44 -3.88
N LEU A 136 -19.75 -9.18 -3.48
CA LEU A 136 -20.37 -8.51 -2.34
C LEU A 136 -21.91 -8.53 -2.35
N PRO A 137 -22.62 -8.27 -3.47
CA PRO A 137 -24.08 -8.32 -3.49
C PRO A 137 -24.64 -9.70 -3.15
N ARG A 138 -23.89 -10.77 -3.42
CA ARG A 138 -24.30 -12.16 -3.23
C ARG A 138 -24.25 -12.60 -1.77
N VAL A 139 -23.44 -11.97 -0.91
CA VAL A 139 -23.43 -12.27 0.53
C VAL A 139 -24.67 -11.73 1.26
N GLY A 140 -25.49 -10.93 0.60
CA GLY A 140 -26.64 -10.26 1.21
C GLY A 140 -26.20 -9.06 2.07
N LYS A 141 -26.89 -8.83 3.21
CA LYS A 141 -26.52 -7.75 4.14
C LYS A 141 -25.25 -8.14 4.90
N VAL A 142 -24.15 -7.43 4.69
CA VAL A 142 -22.90 -7.62 5.45
C VAL A 142 -23.16 -7.38 6.94
N LYS A 143 -22.62 -8.24 7.80
CA LYS A 143 -22.74 -8.19 9.25
C LYS A 143 -21.40 -8.08 9.96
N LEU A 144 -20.39 -8.83 9.50
CA LEU A 144 -19.04 -8.81 10.07
C LEU A 144 -18.00 -8.87 8.96
N VAL A 145 -16.89 -8.16 9.18
CA VAL A 145 -15.68 -8.27 8.36
C VAL A 145 -14.51 -8.55 9.29
N GLN A 146 -13.69 -9.54 8.95
CA GLN A 146 -12.49 -9.91 9.71
C GLN A 146 -11.30 -9.95 8.75
N CYS A 147 -10.21 -9.27 9.13
CA CYS A 147 -8.95 -9.30 8.40
C CYS A 147 -7.81 -9.60 9.38
N ASN A 148 -6.91 -10.50 8.99
CA ASN A 148 -5.71 -10.80 9.75
C ASN A 148 -4.48 -10.85 8.84
N PHE A 149 -3.51 -9.97 9.12
CA PHE A 149 -2.18 -9.98 8.53
C PHE A 149 -1.14 -9.99 9.66
N SER A 150 -0.85 -11.18 10.19
CA SER A 150 0.14 -11.38 11.24
C SER A 150 1.33 -12.15 10.65
N GLN A 151 2.49 -11.52 10.65
CA GLN A 151 3.72 -12.08 10.10
C GLN A 151 4.88 -11.76 11.03
N TYR A 152 5.52 -12.79 11.61
CA TYR A 152 6.74 -12.57 12.38
C TYR A 152 7.79 -11.89 11.48
N SER A 153 8.18 -10.69 11.85
CA SER A 153 9.10 -9.90 11.06
C SER A 153 10.52 -10.42 11.17
N SER A 154 11.21 -10.62 10.05
CA SER A 154 12.63 -10.97 10.02
C SER A 154 13.56 -9.93 10.70
N ARG A 155 13.01 -8.80 11.13
CA ARG A 155 13.72 -7.70 11.81
C ARG A 155 13.32 -7.57 13.28
N TYR A 156 12.40 -8.42 13.76
CA TYR A 156 11.94 -8.32 15.14
C TYR A 156 13.01 -8.74 16.14
N ASP A 157 13.82 -9.77 15.84
CA ASP A 157 14.92 -10.19 16.71
C ASP A 157 15.95 -9.07 16.88
N ALA A 158 16.34 -8.37 15.80
CA ALA A 158 17.22 -7.21 15.87
C ALA A 158 16.60 -6.07 16.70
N PHE A 159 15.29 -5.85 16.57
CA PHE A 159 14.56 -4.89 17.40
C PHE A 159 14.58 -5.28 18.88
N CYS A 160 14.35 -6.54 19.23
CA CYS A 160 14.46 -7.05 20.60
C CYS A 160 15.89 -6.93 21.15
N ALA A 161 16.90 -7.09 20.29
CA ALA A 161 18.32 -6.92 20.66
C ALA A 161 18.74 -5.45 20.84
N GLY A 162 17.81 -4.49 20.69
CA GLY A 162 18.07 -3.06 20.92
C GLY A 162 18.33 -2.24 19.65
N GLU A 163 18.41 -2.86 18.47
CA GLU A 163 18.49 -2.13 17.20
C GLU A 163 17.18 -1.39 16.88
N THR A 164 17.23 -0.45 15.94
CA THR A 164 16.04 0.26 15.47
C THR A 164 15.90 0.12 13.96
N PRO A 165 15.46 -1.05 13.48
CA PRO A 165 15.17 -1.24 12.05
C PRO A 165 14.09 -0.25 11.58
N VAL A 166 14.17 0.23 10.34
CA VAL A 166 13.26 1.24 9.75
C VAL A 166 11.79 0.90 9.98
N SER A 167 11.41 -0.37 9.84
CA SER A 167 10.03 -0.84 10.00
C SER A 167 9.54 -0.91 11.45
N PHE A 168 10.41 -0.64 12.43
CA PHE A 168 10.12 -0.51 13.86
C PHE A 168 10.54 0.86 14.41
N ASP A 169 10.91 1.81 13.57
CA ASP A 169 11.36 3.13 13.97
C ASP A 169 10.15 4.11 14.03
N PRO A 170 9.78 4.63 15.23
CA PRO A 170 8.73 5.62 15.34
C PRO A 170 9.01 6.89 14.51
N ALA A 171 10.28 7.34 14.45
CA ALA A 171 10.68 8.52 13.69
C ALA A 171 10.48 8.35 12.17
N ARG A 172 10.32 7.11 11.71
CA ARG A 172 10.06 6.74 10.31
C ARG A 172 8.61 6.34 10.04
N ALA A 173 7.74 6.48 11.05
CA ALA A 173 6.37 6.02 11.02
C ALA A 173 6.27 4.51 10.67
N GLY A 174 7.08 3.69 11.36
CA GLY A 174 7.03 2.22 11.30
C GLY A 174 5.84 1.65 12.07
N GLY A 175 5.97 0.41 12.53
CA GLY A 175 4.97 -0.28 13.35
C GLY A 175 4.03 -1.17 12.56
N ALA A 176 3.28 -2.00 13.29
CA ALA A 176 2.35 -2.96 12.70
C ALA A 176 1.17 -2.28 12.00
N LEU A 177 0.68 -1.18 12.54
CA LEU A 177 -0.42 -0.39 11.97
C LEU A 177 -0.04 0.15 10.59
N MET A 178 1.10 0.83 10.49
CA MET A 178 1.51 1.56 9.29
C MET A 178 2.10 0.65 8.22
N ASP A 179 2.70 -0.48 8.60
CA ASP A 179 3.40 -1.35 7.66
C ASP A 179 2.54 -2.51 7.15
N LEU A 180 1.77 -3.17 8.04
CA LEU A 180 0.95 -4.33 7.71
C LEU A 180 -0.54 -4.04 7.74
N ASN A 181 -1.04 -3.37 8.79
CA ASN A 181 -2.47 -3.13 8.95
C ASN A 181 -3.03 -2.17 7.90
N VAL A 182 -2.19 -1.31 7.32
CA VAL A 182 -2.55 -0.45 6.19
C VAL A 182 -3.15 -1.26 5.02
N TYR A 183 -2.67 -2.48 4.75
CA TYR A 183 -3.24 -3.35 3.73
C TYR A 183 -4.64 -3.84 4.08
N ASN A 184 -4.87 -4.22 5.35
CA ASN A 184 -6.19 -4.62 5.82
C ASN A 184 -7.17 -3.45 5.81
N ILE A 185 -6.72 -2.27 6.24
CA ILE A 185 -7.52 -1.04 6.23
C ILE A 185 -7.89 -0.70 4.80
N SER A 186 -6.91 -0.72 3.88
CA SER A 186 -7.15 -0.47 2.45
C SER A 186 -8.12 -1.50 1.85
N TYR A 187 -8.01 -2.76 2.24
CA TYR A 187 -8.95 -3.81 1.82
C TYR A 187 -10.39 -3.49 2.24
N ILE A 188 -10.60 -3.09 3.50
CA ILE A 188 -11.94 -2.79 4.03
C ILE A 188 -12.48 -1.47 3.47
N VAL A 189 -11.68 -0.40 3.51
CA VAL A 189 -12.07 0.93 3.04
C VAL A 189 -12.35 0.94 1.54
N GLY A 190 -11.56 0.22 0.75
CA GLY A 190 -11.78 0.10 -0.70
C GLY A 190 -13.08 -0.63 -1.09
N LEU A 191 -13.64 -1.48 -0.21
CA LEU A 191 -14.92 -2.16 -0.43
C LEU A 191 -16.11 -1.39 0.12
N PHE A 192 -15.94 -0.70 1.27
CA PHE A 192 -17.06 -0.20 2.06
C PHE A 192 -17.01 1.32 2.34
N GLY A 193 -15.94 2.00 1.90
CA GLY A 193 -15.73 3.40 2.19
C GLY A 193 -15.22 3.67 3.61
N GLU A 194 -15.27 4.93 4.03
CA GLU A 194 -14.78 5.40 5.33
C GLU A 194 -15.74 4.92 6.46
N PRO A 195 -15.20 4.35 7.57
CA PRO A 195 -16.00 3.94 8.71
C PRO A 195 -16.46 5.15 9.55
N ASN A 196 -17.56 4.99 10.31
CA ASN A 196 -18.07 6.02 11.21
C ASN A 196 -17.19 6.20 12.46
N GLN A 197 -16.63 5.10 12.99
CA GLN A 197 -15.76 5.11 14.16
C GLN A 197 -14.62 4.12 13.98
N VAL A 198 -13.48 4.46 14.56
CA VAL A 198 -12.24 3.68 14.53
C VAL A 198 -11.63 3.65 15.92
N HIS A 199 -11.23 2.47 16.38
CA HIS A 199 -10.48 2.31 17.61
C HIS A 199 -9.38 1.27 17.44
N TYR A 200 -8.16 1.58 17.88
CA TYR A 200 -7.00 0.70 17.80
C TYR A 200 -6.43 0.43 19.19
N THR A 201 -6.33 -0.84 19.54
CA THR A 201 -5.66 -1.33 20.74
C THR A 201 -4.37 -2.02 20.33
N ALA A 202 -3.24 -1.53 20.80
CA ALA A 202 -1.92 -1.97 20.36
C ALA A 202 -1.07 -2.54 21.49
N ASN A 203 -0.26 -3.55 21.18
CA ASN A 203 0.92 -3.91 21.96
C ASN A 203 2.04 -2.94 21.56
N ILE A 204 2.52 -2.16 22.52
CA ILE A 204 3.52 -1.11 22.28
C ILE A 204 4.83 -1.49 22.96
N GLU A 205 5.90 -1.56 22.19
CA GLU A 205 7.26 -1.80 22.65
C GLU A 205 8.18 -0.68 22.15
N ARG A 206 8.96 -0.09 23.01
CA ARG A 206 9.91 1.00 22.69
C ARG A 206 9.27 2.15 21.89
N GLY A 207 7.99 2.47 22.19
CA GLY A 207 7.26 3.59 21.56
C GLY A 207 6.66 3.31 20.19
N ILE A 208 6.70 2.05 19.71
CA ILE A 208 6.07 1.62 18.45
C ILE A 208 5.15 0.43 18.68
N ASP A 209 4.10 0.31 17.88
CA ASP A 209 3.23 -0.85 17.90
C ASP A 209 3.88 -2.05 17.19
N THR A 210 3.99 -3.18 17.89
CA THR A 210 4.49 -4.44 17.34
C THR A 210 3.38 -5.33 16.84
N SER A 211 2.19 -5.21 17.44
CA SER A 211 0.94 -5.83 17.01
C SER A 211 -0.27 -5.05 17.52
N GLY A 212 -1.47 -5.37 17.01
CA GLY A 212 -2.68 -4.74 17.50
C GLY A 212 -3.96 -5.15 16.79
N ILE A 213 -5.07 -4.73 17.39
CA ILE A 213 -6.43 -4.97 16.92
C ILE A 213 -7.11 -3.63 16.64
N LEU A 214 -7.51 -3.44 15.40
CA LEU A 214 -8.29 -2.29 14.95
C LEU A 214 -9.75 -2.69 14.80
N THR A 215 -10.66 -1.95 15.41
CA THR A 215 -12.11 -2.06 15.17
C THR A 215 -12.60 -0.87 14.36
N MET A 216 -13.49 -1.14 13.42
CA MET A 216 -14.15 -0.13 12.58
C MET A 216 -15.66 -0.33 12.63
N GLU A 217 -16.39 0.75 12.89
CA GLU A 217 -17.85 0.73 12.93
C GLU A 217 -18.43 1.35 11.67
N TYR A 218 -19.29 0.59 11.02
CA TYR A 218 -20.14 1.03 9.92
C TYR A 218 -21.60 1.04 10.36
N ASN A 219 -22.48 1.73 9.65
CA ASN A 219 -23.90 1.83 10.00
C ASN A 219 -24.59 0.46 10.19
N SER A 220 -24.23 -0.53 9.34
CA SER A 220 -24.93 -1.84 9.29
C SER A 220 -24.08 -3.02 9.73
N PHE A 221 -22.76 -2.85 9.95
CA PHE A 221 -21.85 -3.93 10.31
C PHE A 221 -20.67 -3.45 11.15
N ARG A 222 -19.88 -4.38 11.64
CA ARG A 222 -18.61 -4.15 12.34
C ARG A 222 -17.47 -4.85 11.62
N ALA A 223 -16.29 -4.21 11.60
CA ALA A 223 -15.09 -4.81 11.07
C ALA A 223 -13.99 -4.87 12.13
N VAL A 224 -13.20 -5.94 12.09
CA VAL A 224 -11.99 -6.10 12.89
C VAL A 224 -10.81 -6.38 11.97
N SER A 225 -9.70 -5.72 12.24
CA SER A 225 -8.46 -5.84 11.50
C SER A 225 -7.31 -6.09 12.47
N ILE A 226 -6.62 -7.20 12.30
CA ILE A 226 -5.50 -7.64 13.15
C ILE A 226 -4.23 -7.57 12.33
N ALA A 227 -3.17 -7.01 12.92
CA ALA A 227 -1.84 -7.07 12.33
C ALA A 227 -0.80 -7.28 13.43
N ALA A 228 0.22 -8.08 13.12
CA ALA A 228 1.32 -8.35 14.03
C ALA A 228 2.64 -8.48 13.26
N LYS A 229 3.72 -7.99 13.89
CA LYS A 229 5.11 -8.12 13.44
C LYS A 229 5.97 -8.90 14.46
N ASP A 230 5.45 -9.08 15.65
CA ASP A 230 6.04 -9.78 16.80
C ASP A 230 5.62 -11.26 16.91
N CYS A 231 4.57 -11.63 16.18
CA CYS A 231 4.06 -13.00 16.11
C CYS A 231 3.46 -13.31 14.74
N GLY A 232 3.26 -14.58 14.44
CA GLY A 232 2.68 -15.06 13.18
C GLY A 232 1.34 -15.78 13.40
N ALA A 233 0.45 -15.64 12.40
CA ALA A 233 -0.78 -16.42 12.33
C ALA A 233 -1.18 -16.64 10.85
N PRO A 234 -2.03 -17.64 10.53
CA PRO A 234 -2.57 -17.77 9.20
C PRO A 234 -3.33 -16.51 8.77
N ALA A 235 -3.02 -16.00 7.58
CA ALA A 235 -3.78 -14.91 7.00
C ALA A 235 -5.22 -15.35 6.75
N ARG A 236 -6.18 -14.52 7.15
CA ARG A 236 -7.60 -14.82 6.98
C ARG A 236 -8.40 -13.53 6.81
N TYR A 237 -9.18 -13.48 5.73
CA TYR A 237 -10.09 -12.39 5.42
C TYR A 237 -11.47 -12.99 5.19
N VAL A 238 -12.45 -12.54 5.95
CA VAL A 238 -13.82 -13.07 5.89
C VAL A 238 -14.80 -11.91 5.86
N ILE A 239 -15.66 -11.89 4.85
CA ILE A 239 -16.80 -10.98 4.75
C ILE A 239 -18.05 -11.80 4.95
N GLN A 240 -18.73 -11.60 6.08
CA GLN A 240 -19.90 -12.38 6.50
C GLN A 240 -21.18 -11.59 6.23
N GLY A 241 -22.08 -12.20 5.50
CA GLY A 241 -23.38 -11.62 5.21
C GLY A 241 -24.54 -12.58 5.52
N THR A 242 -25.76 -12.09 5.30
CA THR A 242 -26.99 -12.85 5.62
C THR A 242 -27.29 -14.00 4.66
N LYS A 243 -26.62 -14.04 3.48
CA LYS A 243 -26.83 -15.07 2.44
C LYS A 243 -25.59 -15.93 2.17
N GLY A 244 -24.49 -15.67 2.89
CA GLY A 244 -23.24 -16.39 2.71
C GLY A 244 -22.05 -15.57 3.17
N TYR A 245 -20.85 -16.08 2.89
CA TYR A 245 -19.62 -15.36 3.21
C TYR A 245 -18.57 -15.50 2.09
N ILE A 246 -17.65 -14.55 2.05
CA ILE A 246 -16.47 -14.59 1.19
C ILE A 246 -15.27 -14.89 2.10
N LEU A 247 -14.42 -15.83 1.69
CA LEU A 247 -13.20 -16.22 2.38
C LEU A 247 -11.99 -16.06 1.47
N GLN A 248 -10.94 -15.38 1.98
CA GLN A 248 -9.61 -15.35 1.42
C GLN A 248 -8.61 -15.84 2.47
N LYS A 249 -7.71 -16.76 2.11
CA LYS A 249 -6.72 -17.40 2.99
C LYS A 249 -5.28 -16.88 2.78
N SER A 250 -5.12 -15.77 2.11
CA SER A 250 -3.84 -15.11 1.87
C SER A 250 -3.89 -13.66 2.34
N THR A 251 -2.73 -13.01 2.48
CA THR A 251 -2.66 -11.60 2.85
C THR A 251 -3.30 -10.68 1.81
N ALA A 252 -3.78 -9.50 2.21
CA ALA A 252 -4.46 -8.57 1.31
C ALA A 252 -3.58 -8.15 0.12
N ASN A 253 -2.28 -7.93 0.36
CA ASN A 253 -1.33 -7.53 -0.68
C ASN A 253 -0.98 -8.64 -1.69
N TRP A 254 -1.47 -9.86 -1.48
CA TRP A 254 -1.33 -10.99 -2.40
C TRP A 254 -2.66 -11.42 -2.98
N CYS A 255 -3.71 -11.50 -2.15
CA CYS A 255 -5.06 -11.94 -2.51
C CYS A 255 -5.04 -13.18 -3.43
N GLY A 256 -4.36 -14.26 -2.99
CA GLY A 256 -3.98 -15.41 -3.82
C GLY A 256 -5.13 -16.34 -4.21
N GLY A 257 -6.36 -16.08 -3.75
CA GLY A 257 -7.55 -16.82 -4.11
C GLY A 257 -8.74 -16.42 -3.24
N VAL A 258 -9.94 -16.56 -3.78
CA VAL A 258 -11.21 -16.16 -3.15
C VAL A 258 -12.18 -17.32 -3.23
N THR A 259 -12.85 -17.62 -2.12
CA THR A 259 -13.94 -18.58 -2.07
C THR A 259 -15.23 -17.88 -1.63
N PHE A 260 -16.29 -18.04 -2.39
CA PHE A 260 -17.64 -17.66 -1.99
C PHE A 260 -18.37 -18.88 -1.47
N HIS A 261 -18.88 -18.78 -0.25
CA HIS A 261 -19.69 -19.81 0.40
C HIS A 261 -21.13 -19.27 0.56
N PRO A 262 -22.08 -19.67 -0.28
CA PRO A 262 -23.49 -19.35 -0.05
C PRO A 262 -24.03 -20.17 1.13
N ASN A 263 -25.06 -19.67 1.83
CA ASN A 263 -25.73 -20.45 2.88
C ASN A 263 -26.39 -21.71 2.31
N GLU A 264 -26.83 -21.64 1.06
CA GLU A 264 -27.43 -22.76 0.33
C GLU A 264 -26.73 -22.88 -1.04
N GLY A 265 -26.41 -24.11 -1.43
CA GLY A 265 -25.74 -24.40 -2.68
C GLY A 265 -24.26 -24.78 -2.53
N ARG A 266 -23.51 -24.71 -3.62
CA ARG A 266 -22.10 -25.10 -3.65
C ARG A 266 -21.19 -23.88 -3.49
N GLU A 267 -20.05 -24.09 -2.85
CA GLU A 267 -18.99 -23.10 -2.80
C GLU A 267 -18.35 -22.87 -4.18
N GLU A 268 -17.88 -21.69 -4.41
CA GLU A 268 -17.23 -21.27 -5.66
C GLU A 268 -15.83 -20.72 -5.36
N HIS A 269 -14.83 -21.18 -6.14
CA HIS A 269 -13.44 -20.81 -5.97
C HIS A 269 -12.95 -20.00 -7.16
N TYR A 270 -12.20 -18.95 -6.89
CA TYR A 270 -11.63 -18.04 -7.89
C TYR A 270 -10.15 -17.80 -7.61
N ASN A 271 -9.33 -17.80 -8.67
CA ASN A 271 -7.95 -17.33 -8.64
C ASN A 271 -7.61 -16.71 -10.00
N LEU A 272 -7.65 -15.39 -10.07
CA LEU A 272 -7.59 -14.62 -11.31
C LEU A 272 -6.30 -13.80 -11.47
N ASN A 273 -5.38 -13.81 -10.49
CA ASN A 273 -4.18 -12.93 -10.50
C ASN A 273 -3.11 -13.31 -11.55
N GLY A 274 -3.24 -14.42 -12.24
CA GLY A 274 -2.44 -14.76 -13.44
C GLY A 274 -0.95 -15.06 -13.24
N GLY A 275 -0.46 -15.25 -11.99
CA GLY A 275 0.94 -15.66 -11.72
C GLY A 275 2.00 -14.57 -11.94
N ARG A 276 1.62 -13.33 -12.24
CA ARG A 276 2.53 -12.16 -12.33
C ARG A 276 2.95 -11.68 -10.94
N PRO A 277 4.07 -10.96 -10.80
CA PRO A 277 4.38 -10.24 -9.58
C PRO A 277 3.21 -9.36 -9.14
N ARG A 278 2.92 -9.32 -7.84
CA ARG A 278 1.74 -8.61 -7.31
C ARG A 278 1.68 -7.13 -7.71
N GLN A 279 2.84 -6.47 -7.83
CA GLN A 279 2.94 -5.06 -8.21
C GLN A 279 2.65 -4.83 -9.71
N ALA A 280 2.77 -5.86 -10.56
CA ALA A 280 2.55 -5.71 -12.00
C ALA A 280 1.14 -5.16 -12.31
N ALA A 281 0.11 -5.63 -11.61
CA ALA A 281 -1.26 -5.20 -11.83
C ALA A 281 -1.45 -3.70 -11.58
N GLU A 282 -0.90 -3.16 -10.48
CA GLU A 282 -0.99 -1.74 -10.17
C GLU A 282 -0.18 -0.88 -11.14
N PHE A 283 1.04 -1.25 -11.49
CA PHE A 283 1.87 -0.49 -12.42
C PHE A 283 1.28 -0.46 -13.84
N HIS A 284 0.68 -1.55 -14.31
CA HIS A 284 -0.10 -1.54 -15.56
C HIS A 284 -1.33 -0.62 -15.47
N ALA A 285 -2.03 -0.60 -14.33
CA ALA A 285 -3.17 0.29 -14.14
C ALA A 285 -2.74 1.77 -14.13
N PHE A 286 -1.63 2.09 -13.46
CA PHE A 286 -1.07 3.46 -13.43
C PHE A 286 -0.68 3.92 -14.84
N ALA A 287 0.04 3.10 -15.59
CA ALA A 287 0.45 3.44 -16.94
C ALA A 287 -0.75 3.68 -17.85
N ARG A 288 -1.74 2.78 -17.86
CA ARG A 288 -2.96 2.95 -18.66
C ARG A 288 -3.72 4.21 -18.28
N ALA A 289 -3.84 4.52 -16.98
CA ALA A 289 -4.53 5.72 -16.53
C ALA A 289 -3.82 7.00 -16.97
N ILE A 290 -2.49 7.05 -16.88
CA ILE A 290 -1.70 8.21 -17.29
C ILE A 290 -1.77 8.39 -18.81
N GLU A 291 -1.54 7.34 -19.60
CA GLU A 291 -1.57 7.37 -21.06
C GLU A 291 -2.97 7.68 -21.61
N GLY A 292 -4.00 7.12 -20.99
CA GLY A 292 -5.40 7.34 -21.36
C GLY A 292 -6.01 8.62 -20.82
N GLY A 293 -5.31 9.33 -19.92
CA GLY A 293 -5.84 10.55 -19.28
C GLY A 293 -6.98 10.26 -18.29
N ASP A 294 -7.05 9.05 -17.69
CA ASP A 294 -8.15 8.61 -16.82
C ASP A 294 -8.06 9.28 -15.42
N GLN A 295 -8.48 10.54 -15.38
CA GLN A 295 -8.55 11.33 -14.14
C GLN A 295 -9.62 10.81 -13.17
N GLU A 296 -10.64 10.12 -13.65
CA GLU A 296 -11.70 9.55 -12.81
C GLU A 296 -11.14 8.40 -11.97
N LEU A 297 -10.42 7.46 -12.58
CA LEU A 297 -9.73 6.39 -11.86
C LEU A 297 -8.75 6.98 -10.83
N CYS A 298 -7.91 7.93 -11.25
CA CYS A 298 -6.95 8.57 -10.35
C CYS A 298 -7.64 9.23 -9.16
N SER A 299 -8.69 10.02 -9.38
CA SER A 299 -9.44 10.69 -8.30
C SER A 299 -10.07 9.71 -7.34
N ARG A 300 -10.70 8.65 -7.84
CA ARG A 300 -11.32 7.60 -7.00
C ARG A 300 -10.28 6.88 -6.14
N MET A 301 -9.11 6.57 -6.71
CA MET A 301 -8.03 5.91 -5.96
C MET A 301 -7.43 6.84 -4.90
N LEU A 302 -7.24 8.12 -5.22
CA LEU A 302 -6.80 9.13 -4.26
C LEU A 302 -7.81 9.32 -3.11
N ASP A 303 -9.10 9.34 -3.39
CA ASP A 303 -10.13 9.44 -2.35
C ASP A 303 -10.06 8.23 -1.41
N THR A 304 -9.81 7.03 -1.94
CA THR A 304 -9.58 5.82 -1.13
C THR A 304 -8.32 5.95 -0.27
N SER A 305 -7.20 6.41 -0.83
CA SER A 305 -5.93 6.60 -0.09
C SER A 305 -6.06 7.64 1.02
N VAL A 306 -6.80 8.73 0.77
CA VAL A 306 -7.12 9.76 1.79
C VAL A 306 -7.97 9.15 2.90
N ALA A 307 -9.01 8.37 2.58
CA ALA A 307 -9.86 7.71 3.57
C ALA A 307 -9.06 6.71 4.42
N VAL A 308 -8.16 5.92 3.81
CA VAL A 308 -7.22 5.03 4.53
C VAL A 308 -6.33 5.84 5.48
N SER A 309 -5.76 6.95 5.02
CA SER A 309 -4.92 7.84 5.85
C SER A 309 -5.67 8.45 7.02
N LYS A 310 -6.97 8.74 6.87
CA LYS A 310 -7.85 9.18 7.97
C LYS A 310 -8.01 8.08 9.02
N VAL A 311 -8.31 6.86 8.59
CA VAL A 311 -8.43 5.70 9.49
C VAL A 311 -7.12 5.48 10.24
N LEU A 312 -5.97 5.47 9.56
CA LEU A 312 -4.65 5.34 10.19
C LEU A 312 -4.39 6.45 11.22
N THR A 313 -4.77 7.70 10.91
CA THR A 313 -4.58 8.84 11.79
C THR A 313 -5.42 8.71 13.08
N VAL A 314 -6.69 8.33 12.96
CA VAL A 314 -7.58 8.11 14.11
C VAL A 314 -7.09 6.92 14.94
N ALA A 315 -6.73 5.82 14.28
CA ALA A 315 -6.20 4.61 14.92
C ALA A 315 -4.95 4.91 15.77
N ARG A 316 -3.96 5.61 15.21
CA ARG A 316 -2.76 6.03 15.94
C ARG A 316 -3.09 6.85 17.18
N ARG A 317 -3.98 7.84 17.03
CA ARG A 317 -4.40 8.71 18.14
C ARG A 317 -5.08 7.91 19.25
N SER A 318 -5.97 6.96 18.89
CA SER A 318 -6.67 6.12 19.88
C SER A 318 -5.72 5.22 20.67
N ALA A 319 -4.60 4.79 20.07
CA ALA A 319 -3.56 4.00 20.74
C ALA A 319 -2.47 4.84 21.42
N GLY A 320 -2.52 6.18 21.35
CA GLY A 320 -1.51 7.06 21.92
C GLY A 320 -0.15 7.04 21.21
N LEU A 321 -0.08 6.52 19.96
CA LEU A 321 1.14 6.51 19.17
C LEU A 321 1.45 7.92 18.64
N LYS A 322 2.67 8.40 18.95
CA LYS A 322 3.13 9.77 18.63
C LYS A 322 4.23 9.71 17.59
N PHE A 323 3.90 9.96 16.33
CA PHE A 323 4.84 10.22 15.23
C PHE A 323 4.14 10.87 14.04
#